data_a29e78dedd26ad94e39aace04f778c66
#
_entry.id   a29e78dedd26ad94e39aace04f778c66
#
_cell.length_a   1.000
_cell.length_b   1.000
_cell.length_c   1.000
_cell.angle_alpha   90.00
_cell.angle_beta   90.00
_cell.angle_gamma   90.00
#
_symmetry.space_group_name_H-M   'P 1'
#
loop_
_entity.id
_entity.type
_entity.pdbx_description
1 polymer ?
#
loop_
_entity_poly.entity_id
_entity_poly.type
_entity_poly.pdbx_seq_one_letter_code
_entity_poly.pdbx_strand_id
1 'polypeptide(L)'
;MLQLVADENFNNNIVRGVWRRKTDVDIVRIQDIGLSHADDPTILEWAAQQGRILLTHDVSTITKYAYERIEAGQRMSGVFEVSRTAPMVR
;
A
#
# COMPACT_ATOMS: atom_id res chain seq x y z
N MET A 1 15.95 -1.86 -3.49
CA MET A 1 14.78 -2.72 -3.33
C MET A 1 13.52 -1.87 -3.14
N LEU A 2 12.49 -2.14 -3.92
CA LEU A 2 11.22 -1.44 -3.79
C LEU A 2 10.42 -2.07 -2.64
N GLN A 3 10.04 -1.26 -1.67
CA GLN A 3 9.31 -1.72 -0.49
C GLN A 3 7.86 -1.24 -0.56
N LEU A 4 6.94 -2.19 -0.52
CA LEU A 4 5.51 -1.94 -0.68
C LEU A 4 4.74 -2.54 0.49
N VAL A 5 3.56 -2.00 0.75
CA VAL A 5 2.58 -2.61 1.66
C VAL A 5 1.23 -2.61 0.95
N ALA A 6 0.58 -3.77 0.90
CA ALA A 6 -0.71 -3.92 0.24
C ALA A 6 -1.84 -3.71 1.25
N ASP A 7 -2.80 -2.86 0.88
CA ASP A 7 -4.01 -2.64 1.65
C ASP A 7 -4.74 -3.96 1.88
N GLU A 8 -5.54 -4.02 2.94
CA GLU A 8 -6.26 -5.24 3.34
C GLU A 8 -7.16 -5.78 2.22
N ASN A 9 -7.75 -4.89 1.43
CA ASN A 9 -8.64 -5.26 0.33
C ASN A 9 -7.94 -5.39 -1.01
N PHE A 10 -6.61 -5.32 -1.01
CA PHE A 10 -5.85 -5.45 -2.25
C PHE A 10 -5.91 -6.89 -2.77
N ASN A 11 -5.89 -7.04 -4.09
CA ASN A 11 -6.01 -8.34 -4.73
C ASN A 11 -4.81 -9.23 -4.38
N ASN A 12 -5.04 -10.28 -3.60
CA ASN A 12 -3.99 -11.19 -3.16
C ASN A 12 -3.33 -11.95 -4.31
N ASN A 13 -4.03 -12.12 -5.43
CA ASN A 13 -3.44 -12.77 -6.59
C ASN A 13 -2.27 -11.97 -7.14
N ILE A 14 -2.37 -10.64 -7.10
CA ILE A 14 -1.28 -9.76 -7.51
C ILE A 14 -0.10 -9.92 -6.57
N VAL A 15 -0.35 -9.92 -5.26
CA VAL A 15 0.70 -10.09 -4.25
C VAL A 15 1.42 -11.43 -4.42
N ARG A 16 0.66 -12.52 -4.58
CA ARG A 16 1.21 -13.86 -4.79
C ARG A 16 2.04 -13.93 -6.07
N GLY A 17 1.58 -13.25 -7.12
CA GLY A 17 2.32 -13.18 -8.38
C GLY A 17 3.68 -12.52 -8.22
N VAL A 18 3.74 -11.43 -7.43
CA VAL A 18 4.99 -10.75 -7.12
C VAL A 18 5.91 -11.69 -6.33
N TRP A 19 5.39 -12.36 -5.30
CA TRP A 19 6.19 -13.27 -4.48
C TRP A 19 6.76 -14.43 -5.30
N ARG A 20 5.99 -14.98 -6.24
CA ARG A 20 6.45 -16.09 -7.09
C ARG A 20 7.57 -15.70 -8.02
N ARG A 21 7.60 -14.46 -8.47
CA ARG A 21 8.56 -14.01 -9.47
C ARG A 21 9.93 -13.71 -8.87
N LYS A 22 10.06 -13.71 -7.56
CA LYS A 22 11.32 -13.46 -6.86
C LYS A 22 12.00 -12.19 -7.35
N THR A 23 11.21 -11.13 -7.50
CA THR A 23 11.71 -9.82 -7.94
C THR A 23 12.37 -9.09 -6.77
N ASP A 24 13.00 -7.94 -7.06
CA ASP A 24 13.55 -7.06 -6.02
C ASP A 24 12.46 -6.23 -5.34
N VAL A 25 11.27 -6.76 -5.26
CA VAL A 25 10.13 -6.09 -4.64
C VAL A 25 9.82 -6.76 -3.31
N ASP A 26 9.85 -5.99 -2.24
CA ASP A 26 9.46 -6.44 -0.91
C ASP A 26 8.03 -5.94 -0.66
N ILE A 27 7.08 -6.86 -0.66
CA ILE A 27 5.68 -6.53 -0.45
C ILE A 27 5.14 -7.30 0.75
N VAL A 28 4.52 -6.57 1.69
CA VAL A 28 3.83 -7.15 2.84
C VAL A 28 2.36 -6.76 2.78
N ARG A 29 1.51 -7.52 3.45
CA ARG A 29 0.08 -7.21 3.50
C ARG A 29 -0.27 -6.66 4.88
N ILE A 30 -1.21 -5.70 4.89
CA ILE A 30 -1.67 -5.08 6.14
C ILE A 30 -2.13 -6.13 7.15
N GLN A 31 -2.89 -7.14 6.71
CA GLN A 31 -3.41 -8.19 7.59
C GLN A 31 -2.30 -9.07 8.17
N ASP A 32 -1.15 -9.16 7.50
CA ASP A 32 -0.04 -10.00 7.97
C ASP A 32 0.83 -9.31 9.01
N ILE A 33 0.71 -7.99 9.13
CA ILE A 33 1.53 -7.20 10.07
C ILE A 33 0.72 -6.71 11.26
N GLY A 34 -0.48 -7.27 11.47
CA GLY A 34 -1.29 -6.95 12.64
C GLY A 34 -2.06 -5.65 12.56
N LEU A 35 -2.22 -5.07 11.36
CA LEU A 35 -2.95 -3.82 11.16
C LEU A 35 -4.29 -4.03 10.48
N SER A 36 -4.84 -5.25 10.52
CA SER A 36 -6.16 -5.54 10.00
C SER A 36 -7.18 -4.62 10.66
N HIS A 37 -8.04 -4.00 9.86
CA HIS A 37 -9.08 -3.04 10.33
C HIS A 37 -8.52 -1.72 10.87
N ALA A 38 -7.21 -1.46 10.76
CA ALA A 38 -6.67 -0.15 11.12
C ALA A 38 -7.21 0.92 10.16
N ASP A 39 -7.37 2.15 10.66
CA ASP A 39 -7.83 3.25 9.82
C ASP A 39 -6.73 3.76 8.89
N ASP A 40 -7.11 4.54 7.89
CA ASP A 40 -6.18 5.03 6.88
C ASP A 40 -5.04 5.86 7.48
N PRO A 41 -5.28 6.80 8.42
CA PRO A 41 -4.16 7.53 9.03
C PRO A 41 -3.14 6.63 9.71
N THR A 42 -3.58 5.58 10.40
CA THR A 42 -2.69 4.63 11.06
C THR A 42 -1.84 3.86 10.03
N ILE A 43 -2.46 3.42 8.95
CA ILE A 43 -1.77 2.69 7.88
C ILE A 43 -0.73 3.59 7.21
N LEU A 44 -1.08 4.84 6.91
CA LEU A 44 -0.16 5.79 6.30
C LEU A 44 1.02 6.11 7.21
N GLU A 45 0.77 6.24 8.51
CA GLU A 45 1.84 6.49 9.48
C GLU A 45 2.81 5.31 9.52
N TRP A 46 2.27 4.10 9.60
CA TRP A 46 3.10 2.89 9.62
C TRP A 46 3.93 2.78 8.33
N ALA A 47 3.29 2.99 7.17
CA ALA A 47 3.97 2.91 5.88
C ALA A 47 5.12 3.93 5.80
N ALA A 48 4.88 5.16 6.28
CA ALA A 48 5.90 6.20 6.29
C ALA A 48 7.09 5.83 7.18
N GLN A 49 6.82 5.28 8.37
CA GLN A 49 7.86 4.85 9.30
C GLN A 49 8.70 3.72 8.70
N GLN A 50 8.08 2.83 7.94
CA GLN A 50 8.77 1.70 7.33
C GLN A 50 9.38 2.03 5.97
N GLY A 51 9.14 3.23 5.44
CA GLY A 51 9.60 3.60 4.10
C GLY A 51 8.91 2.82 2.99
N ARG A 52 7.67 2.38 3.20
CA ARG A 52 6.93 1.57 2.24
C ARG A 52 5.89 2.40 1.51
N ILE A 53 5.68 2.07 0.23
CA ILE A 53 4.62 2.67 -0.59
C ILE A 53 3.36 1.81 -0.43
N LEU A 54 2.22 2.45 -0.17
CA LEU A 54 0.94 1.76 -0.02
C LEU A 54 0.36 1.43 -1.39
N LEU A 55 -0.04 0.17 -1.58
CA LEU A 55 -0.79 -0.27 -2.76
C LEU A 55 -2.27 -0.39 -2.39
N THR A 56 -3.14 0.23 -3.16
CA THR A 56 -4.58 0.19 -2.91
C THR A 56 -5.35 0.21 -4.22
N HIS A 57 -6.57 -0.32 -4.21
CA HIS A 57 -7.49 -0.20 -5.34
C HIS A 57 -8.38 1.03 -5.23
N ASP A 58 -8.47 1.62 -4.05
CA ASP A 58 -9.38 2.74 -3.79
C ASP A 58 -8.64 3.86 -3.08
N VAL A 59 -8.46 4.97 -3.77
CA VAL A 59 -7.79 6.15 -3.22
C VAL A 59 -8.77 7.23 -2.79
N SER A 60 -10.09 6.99 -2.86
CA SER A 60 -11.07 8.03 -2.57
C SER A 60 -10.95 8.60 -1.16
N THR A 61 -10.71 7.75 -0.16
CA THR A 61 -10.52 8.18 1.22
C THR A 61 -9.04 8.39 1.56
N ILE A 62 -8.17 7.52 1.05
CA ILE A 62 -6.74 7.58 1.38
C ILE A 62 -6.10 8.87 0.88
N THR A 63 -6.55 9.41 -0.25
CA THR A 63 -6.02 10.63 -0.82
C THR A 63 -6.18 11.82 0.12
N LYS A 64 -7.33 11.91 0.77
CA LYS A 64 -7.58 12.97 1.75
C LYS A 64 -6.54 12.95 2.86
N TYR A 65 -6.31 11.78 3.45
CA TYR A 65 -5.36 11.64 4.56
C TYR A 65 -3.91 11.83 4.10
N ALA A 66 -3.60 11.41 2.87
CA ALA A 66 -2.28 11.62 2.31
C ALA A 66 -1.99 13.13 2.16
N TYR A 67 -2.93 13.91 1.65
CA TYR A 67 -2.77 15.35 1.54
C TYR A 67 -2.67 16.02 2.91
N GLU A 68 -3.45 15.57 3.88
CA GLU A 68 -3.36 16.11 5.25
C GLU A 68 -1.97 15.92 5.83
N ARG A 69 -1.36 14.77 5.59
CA ARG A 69 0.00 14.50 6.06
C ARG A 69 1.01 15.43 5.39
N ILE A 70 0.89 15.64 4.09
CA ILE A 70 1.79 16.54 3.34
C ILE A 70 1.66 17.96 3.87
N GLU A 71 0.43 18.43 4.06
CA GLU A 71 0.18 19.79 4.58
C GLU A 71 0.73 19.97 5.99
N ALA A 72 0.70 18.92 6.80
CA ALA A 72 1.24 18.96 8.16
C ALA A 72 2.76 18.79 8.21
N GLY A 73 3.42 18.64 7.06
CA GLY A 73 4.86 18.41 7.01
C GLY A 73 5.29 17.03 7.47
N GLN A 74 4.37 16.07 7.51
CA GLN A 74 4.68 14.71 7.92
C GLN A 74 5.24 13.91 6.75
N ARG A 75 6.11 12.95 7.09
CA ARG A 75 6.73 12.08 6.08
C ARG A 75 5.67 11.24 5.36
N MET A 76 5.90 11.02 4.08
CA MET A 76 5.01 10.25 3.25
C MET A 76 5.82 9.50 2.20
N SER A 77 5.68 8.16 2.15
CA SER A 77 6.41 7.35 1.17
C SER A 77 5.70 7.27 -0.18
N GLY A 78 4.38 7.49 -0.20
CA GLY A 78 3.60 7.49 -1.42
C GLY A 78 2.51 6.44 -1.42
N VAL A 79 1.62 6.56 -2.40
CA VAL A 79 0.49 5.64 -2.59
C VAL A 79 0.40 5.32 -4.08
N PHE A 80 0.28 4.04 -4.42
CA PHE A 80 -0.02 3.60 -5.77
C PHE A 80 -1.45 3.09 -5.83
N GLU A 81 -2.23 3.62 -6.75
CA GLU A 81 -3.53 3.08 -7.07
C GLU A 81 -3.41 2.05 -8.19
N VAL A 82 -3.99 0.86 -7.96
CA VAL A 82 -4.09 -0.17 -8.99
C VAL A 82 -5.56 -0.44 -9.24
N SER A 83 -6.00 -0.29 -10.48
CA SER A 83 -7.40 -0.54 -10.84
C SER A 83 -7.75 -2.01 -10.65
N ARG A 84 -8.92 -2.29 -10.05
CA ARG A 84 -9.42 -3.65 -9.91
C ARG A 84 -9.73 -4.29 -11.26
N THR A 85 -10.03 -3.47 -12.25
CA THR A 85 -10.40 -3.93 -13.59
C THR A 85 -9.25 -3.90 -14.57
N ALA A 86 -8.05 -3.53 -14.12
CA ALA A 86 -6.89 -3.52 -14.99
C ALA A 86 -6.60 -4.94 -15.47
N PRO A 87 -6.34 -5.12 -16.77
CA PRO A 87 -5.99 -6.44 -17.27
C PRO A 87 -4.67 -6.88 -16.65
N MET A 88 -4.59 -8.17 -16.32
CA MET A 88 -3.36 -8.73 -15.80
C MET A 88 -2.32 -8.77 -16.92
N VAL A 89 -1.20 -8.15 -16.70
CA VAL A 89 -0.08 -8.18 -17.64
C VAL A 89 0.65 -9.52 -17.46
N ARG A 90 0.87 -10.19 -18.55
CA ARG A 90 1.52 -11.50 -18.55
C ARG A 90 2.98 -11.41 -18.93
#